data_d81a1b9afcf5bac833d31d9a8410441f
#
_entry.id   d81a1b9afcf5bac833d31d9a8410441f
#
_cell.length_a   1.000
_cell.length_b   1.000
_cell.length_c   1.000
_cell.angle_alpha   90.00
_cell.angle_beta   90.00
_cell.angle_gamma   90.00
#
_symmetry.space_group_name_H-M   'P 1'
#
loop_
_entity.id
_entity.type
_entity.pdbx_description
1 polymer ?
#
loop_
_entity_poly.entity_id
_entity_poly.type
_entity_poly.pdbx_seq_one_letter_code
_entity_poly.pdbx_strand_id
1 'polypeptide(L)'
;MKQCREYIEVAVALPVFQTFTYQTPDHLTESVEVGKRVWAPFGTRHVAGYVLGESRPVDTASIKPISDVLDNVALFPADMVRLFRWTAEYYMHPIGEVIRTALPGGINALDVSVAGIAEEGRRALALNMPTASERKLLEVLNQKDCGLRSLYARSGWNFSQLLVQSLVRRGWIHLYRKVQAGSSRPRMEMFLSVLRTDLPEDRYLETRSGILNLIGAHGEMSVKSLRMQLPNAAGFLPFLVNRGFLGKAEKQVFRDPFGEPIDPDRAPVLTHEQEAALAQIEALSEKGFGTCLLAGVTGSGKTEVYLAAAQRAISRGASVLILVPEIGLISQMERRFRARFGASIAVLHSALSAGERYDQWIRIARKEAVIVIGARSAVFAPLERIGLIVVDEEHDGSYKQDTGLRYNARDLAVVRARMHGAVAVLGSATPSVQSFYNVTNKNFVELCLNSRINQMDLPEITLVDLRETRDARGIFRFITPPLHAAMKETLEREEQVLLFLNRRGFSSYPVCSSCG
;
A
#
# COMPACT_ATOMS: atom_id res chain seq x y z
N MET A 1 0.53 5.02 33.25
CA MET A 1 -0.55 4.09 33.69
C MET A 1 -1.34 3.72 32.45
N LYS A 2 -1.31 2.42 31.99
CA LYS A 2 -2.17 1.93 30.91
C LYS A 2 -3.59 1.88 31.47
N GLN A 3 -4.47 2.74 30.95
CA GLN A 3 -5.90 2.68 31.28
C GLN A 3 -6.47 1.32 30.86
N CYS A 4 -7.12 0.64 31.78
CA CYS A 4 -7.83 -0.61 31.52
C CYS A 4 -9.05 -0.28 30.63
N ARG A 5 -9.01 -0.70 29.37
CA ARG A 5 -10.10 -0.44 28.39
C ARG A 5 -11.16 -1.52 28.52
N GLU A 6 -12.07 -1.36 29.46
CA GLU A 6 -13.16 -2.32 29.66
C GLU A 6 -14.10 -2.41 28.45
N TYR A 7 -14.37 -1.26 27.82
CA TYR A 7 -15.24 -1.18 26.63
C TYR A 7 -14.51 -0.44 25.49
N ILE A 8 -14.65 -0.97 24.28
CA ILE A 8 -14.03 -0.44 23.07
C ILE A 8 -15.06 -0.16 21.99
N GLU A 9 -14.82 0.89 21.22
CA GLU A 9 -15.57 1.19 20.01
C GLU A 9 -14.92 0.49 18.82
N VAL A 10 -15.72 -0.20 18.04
CA VAL A 10 -15.27 -1.03 16.90
C VAL A 10 -16.06 -0.68 15.64
N ALA A 11 -15.35 -0.42 14.54
CA ALA A 11 -15.90 -0.37 13.20
C ALA A 11 -15.80 -1.76 12.56
N VAL A 12 -16.95 -2.41 12.30
CA VAL A 12 -16.95 -3.72 11.64
C VAL A 12 -16.71 -3.59 10.13
N ALA A 13 -15.97 -4.52 9.54
CA ALA A 13 -15.65 -4.52 8.10
C ALA A 13 -16.84 -4.97 7.23
N LEU A 14 -17.99 -4.35 7.45
CA LEU A 14 -19.26 -4.60 6.79
C LEU A 14 -19.89 -3.29 6.30
N PRO A 15 -20.84 -3.31 5.34
CA PRO A 15 -21.51 -2.11 4.84
C PRO A 15 -22.57 -1.59 5.83
N VAL A 16 -22.12 -1.25 7.05
CA VAL A 16 -22.95 -0.64 8.11
C VAL A 16 -22.34 0.68 8.55
N PHE A 17 -23.18 1.71 8.67
CA PHE A 17 -22.71 3.07 8.95
C PHE A 17 -22.32 3.30 10.41
N GLN A 18 -22.93 2.55 11.33
CA GLN A 18 -22.69 2.71 12.76
C GLN A 18 -21.47 1.92 13.24
N THR A 19 -20.86 2.38 14.32
CA THR A 19 -19.87 1.64 15.11
C THR A 19 -20.57 0.90 16.25
N PHE A 20 -19.86 -0.05 16.84
CA PHE A 20 -20.42 -0.91 17.90
C PHE A 20 -19.51 -0.91 19.11
N THR A 21 -20.10 -0.97 20.30
CA THR A 21 -19.35 -1.14 21.55
C THR A 21 -19.24 -2.63 21.88
N TYR A 22 -18.03 -3.04 22.26
CA TYR A 22 -17.74 -4.39 22.73
C TYR A 22 -16.99 -4.33 24.06
N GLN A 23 -17.20 -5.35 24.88
CA GLN A 23 -16.43 -5.55 26.10
C GLN A 23 -15.07 -6.19 25.77
N THR A 24 -14.03 -5.77 26.47
CA THR A 24 -12.70 -6.39 26.40
C THR A 24 -12.55 -7.40 27.52
N PRO A 25 -12.40 -8.71 27.21
CA PRO A 25 -12.09 -9.70 28.25
C PRO A 25 -10.76 -9.40 28.94
N ASP A 26 -10.64 -9.73 30.23
CA ASP A 26 -9.46 -9.42 31.05
C ASP A 26 -8.14 -9.90 30.42
N HIS A 27 -8.14 -11.12 29.86
CA HIS A 27 -6.96 -11.72 29.21
C HIS A 27 -6.55 -11.04 27.90
N LEU A 28 -7.40 -10.20 27.29
CA LEU A 28 -7.12 -9.45 26.05
C LEU A 28 -6.81 -7.96 26.31
N THR A 29 -6.99 -7.48 27.53
CA THR A 29 -6.91 -6.05 27.86
C THR A 29 -5.56 -5.43 27.47
N GLU A 30 -4.45 -6.13 27.67
CA GLU A 30 -3.12 -5.65 27.29
C GLU A 30 -2.87 -5.70 25.77
N SER A 31 -3.58 -6.55 25.05
CA SER A 31 -3.43 -6.75 23.61
C SER A 31 -4.26 -5.78 22.77
N VAL A 32 -5.34 -5.23 23.35
CA VAL A 32 -6.25 -4.31 22.66
C VAL A 32 -5.64 -2.92 22.55
N GLU A 33 -5.59 -2.40 21.33
CA GLU A 33 -5.06 -1.07 21.00
C GLU A 33 -5.80 -0.48 19.80
N VAL A 34 -5.94 0.84 19.74
CA VAL A 34 -6.50 1.52 18.56
C VAL A 34 -5.68 1.16 17.32
N GLY A 35 -6.38 0.88 16.23
CA GLY A 35 -5.75 0.48 14.98
C GLY A 35 -5.51 -1.01 14.83
N LYS A 36 -5.73 -1.83 15.87
CA LYS A 36 -5.73 -3.28 15.76
C LYS A 36 -7.09 -3.81 15.34
N ARG A 37 -7.06 -4.98 14.68
CA ARG A 37 -8.29 -5.72 14.36
C ARG A 37 -8.66 -6.65 15.51
N VAL A 38 -9.96 -6.76 15.71
CA VAL A 38 -10.54 -7.68 16.67
C VAL A 38 -11.53 -8.62 15.98
N TRP A 39 -11.69 -9.81 16.53
CA TRP A 39 -12.70 -10.76 16.14
C TRP A 39 -13.92 -10.60 17.06
N ALA A 40 -15.01 -10.09 16.51
CA ALA A 40 -16.16 -9.67 17.29
C ALA A 40 -17.44 -10.38 16.84
N PRO A 41 -18.34 -10.77 17.78
CA PRO A 41 -19.64 -11.35 17.45
C PRO A 41 -20.55 -10.29 16.83
N PHE A 42 -21.15 -10.61 15.68
CA PHE A 42 -22.09 -9.73 14.98
C PHE A 42 -23.31 -10.53 14.50
N GLY A 43 -24.45 -10.36 15.17
CA GLY A 43 -25.61 -11.20 14.96
C GLY A 43 -25.29 -12.65 15.32
N THR A 44 -25.48 -13.56 14.38
CA THR A 44 -25.20 -15.01 14.50
C THR A 44 -23.80 -15.40 14.03
N ARG A 45 -22.98 -14.45 13.62
CA ARG A 45 -21.63 -14.68 13.07
C ARG A 45 -20.58 -13.85 13.79
N HIS A 46 -19.31 -14.16 13.56
CA HIS A 46 -18.20 -13.30 13.96
C HIS A 46 -17.65 -12.58 12.73
N VAL A 47 -17.17 -11.37 12.95
CA VAL A 47 -16.60 -10.52 11.89
C VAL A 47 -15.31 -9.85 12.38
N ALA A 48 -14.43 -9.52 11.46
CA ALA A 48 -13.31 -8.64 11.77
C ALA A 48 -13.82 -7.20 11.93
N GLY A 49 -13.37 -6.54 12.99
CA GLY A 49 -13.61 -5.13 13.23
C GLY A 49 -12.31 -4.41 13.56
N TYR A 50 -12.31 -3.10 13.48
CA TYR A 50 -11.18 -2.23 13.75
C TYR A 50 -11.44 -1.45 15.03
N VAL A 51 -10.52 -1.48 15.98
CA VAL A 51 -10.60 -0.72 17.23
C VAL A 51 -10.39 0.76 16.93
N LEU A 52 -11.37 1.60 17.26
CA LEU A 52 -11.34 3.04 17.02
C LEU A 52 -10.97 3.85 18.28
N GLY A 53 -11.27 3.31 19.46
CA GLY A 53 -11.07 4.00 20.73
C GLY A 53 -11.74 3.30 21.90
N GLU A 54 -11.73 3.97 23.04
CA GLU A 54 -12.52 3.59 24.21
C GLU A 54 -13.98 3.95 24.00
N SER A 55 -14.87 3.15 24.57
CA SER A 55 -16.30 3.43 24.65
C SER A 55 -16.75 3.54 26.09
N ARG A 56 -17.75 4.38 26.37
CA ARG A 56 -18.35 4.55 27.70
C ARG A 56 -19.86 4.37 27.59
N PRO A 57 -20.31 3.13 27.50
CA PRO A 57 -21.75 2.83 27.35
C PRO A 57 -22.51 3.18 28.63
N VAL A 58 -23.74 3.63 28.47
CA VAL A 58 -24.67 3.90 29.58
C VAL A 58 -25.33 2.59 30.06
N ASP A 59 -25.61 1.66 29.14
CA ASP A 59 -26.13 0.32 29.42
C ASP A 59 -25.13 -0.74 28.96
N THR A 60 -24.73 -1.60 29.88
CA THR A 60 -23.74 -2.67 29.66
C THR A 60 -24.36 -4.06 29.54
N ALA A 61 -25.66 -4.22 29.88
CA ALA A 61 -26.31 -5.54 29.99
C ALA A 61 -26.33 -6.33 28.65
N SER A 62 -26.36 -5.63 27.51
CA SER A 62 -26.42 -6.24 26.17
C SER A 62 -25.10 -6.31 25.44
N ILE A 63 -23.99 -5.79 26.03
CA ILE A 63 -22.71 -5.69 25.37
C ILE A 63 -22.00 -7.04 25.35
N LYS A 64 -21.65 -7.49 24.14
CA LYS A 64 -20.94 -8.74 23.93
C LYS A 64 -19.41 -8.52 24.02
N PRO A 65 -18.66 -9.49 24.55
CA PRO A 65 -17.20 -9.43 24.53
C PRO A 65 -16.66 -9.70 23.13
N ILE A 66 -15.48 -9.14 22.82
CA ILE A 66 -14.67 -9.57 21.67
C ILE A 66 -14.14 -10.98 21.92
N SER A 67 -13.92 -11.73 20.84
CA SER A 67 -13.43 -13.11 20.94
C SER A 67 -11.90 -13.21 20.87
N ASP A 68 -11.24 -12.30 20.13
CA ASP A 68 -9.78 -12.32 19.95
C ASP A 68 -9.28 -10.98 19.39
N VAL A 69 -7.96 -10.77 19.51
CA VAL A 69 -7.19 -9.68 18.86
C VAL A 69 -6.34 -10.28 17.75
N LEU A 70 -6.54 -9.81 16.52
CA LEU A 70 -5.97 -10.42 15.30
C LEU A 70 -4.55 -9.94 14.95
N ASP A 71 -4.11 -8.83 15.53
CA ASP A 71 -2.87 -8.17 15.17
C ASP A 71 -1.95 -8.01 16.38
N ASN A 72 -0.66 -8.30 16.18
CA ASN A 72 0.36 -8.04 17.21
C ASN A 72 0.72 -6.54 17.28
N VAL A 73 0.62 -5.81 16.15
CA VAL A 73 0.96 -4.39 16.01
C VAL A 73 -0.24 -3.67 15.42
N ALA A 74 -0.50 -2.43 15.87
CA ALA A 74 -1.52 -1.59 15.28
C ALA A 74 -1.26 -1.35 13.80
N LEU A 75 -2.29 -1.49 12.96
CA LEU A 75 -2.19 -1.30 11.51
C LEU A 75 -2.21 0.17 11.11
N PHE A 76 -2.74 1.02 11.97
CA PHE A 76 -2.77 2.46 11.81
C PHE A 76 -2.74 3.18 13.17
N PRO A 77 -2.17 4.38 13.25
CA PRO A 77 -2.11 5.16 14.47
C PRO A 77 -3.48 5.78 14.81
N ALA A 78 -3.64 6.15 16.08
CA ALA A 78 -4.92 6.65 16.61
C ALA A 78 -5.41 7.95 15.94
N ASP A 79 -4.52 8.81 15.49
CA ASP A 79 -4.83 10.06 14.81
C ASP A 79 -5.54 9.84 13.44
N MET A 80 -5.29 8.69 12.78
CA MET A 80 -5.98 8.32 11.55
C MET A 80 -7.48 8.03 11.73
N VAL A 81 -7.93 7.72 12.93
CA VAL A 81 -9.37 7.52 13.21
C VAL A 81 -10.17 8.77 12.83
N ARG A 82 -9.62 9.96 13.09
CA ARG A 82 -10.24 11.23 12.70
C ARG A 82 -10.37 11.35 11.17
N LEU A 83 -9.35 10.95 10.42
CA LEU A 83 -9.38 10.94 8.96
C LEU A 83 -10.43 9.94 8.43
N PHE A 84 -10.50 8.74 9.00
CA PHE A 84 -11.48 7.73 8.60
C PHE A 84 -12.92 8.18 8.87
N ARG A 85 -13.19 8.79 10.03
CA ARG A 85 -14.51 9.34 10.36
C ARG A 85 -14.90 10.44 9.39
N TRP A 86 -14.00 11.41 9.15
CA TRP A 86 -14.23 12.48 8.19
C TRP A 86 -14.51 11.93 6.79
N THR A 87 -13.72 10.95 6.35
CA THR A 87 -13.89 10.32 5.03
C THR A 87 -15.22 9.57 4.93
N ALA A 88 -15.62 8.84 5.97
CA ALA A 88 -16.88 8.12 6.04
C ALA A 88 -18.09 9.07 5.96
N GLU A 89 -18.03 10.17 6.70
CA GLU A 89 -19.08 11.19 6.73
C GLU A 89 -19.17 11.96 5.41
N TYR A 90 -18.05 12.50 4.92
CA TYR A 90 -18.01 13.32 3.72
C TYR A 90 -18.42 12.56 2.44
N TYR A 91 -17.95 11.31 2.31
CA TYR A 91 -18.28 10.47 1.15
C TYR A 91 -19.50 9.56 1.40
N MET A 92 -20.21 9.71 2.51
CA MET A 92 -21.38 8.92 2.89
C MET A 92 -21.13 7.42 2.74
N HIS A 93 -20.02 6.94 3.32
CA HIS A 93 -19.57 5.55 3.18
C HIS A 93 -19.35 4.90 4.54
N PRO A 94 -19.69 3.59 4.74
CA PRO A 94 -19.48 2.90 6.00
C PRO A 94 -18.02 2.96 6.47
N ILE A 95 -17.78 3.38 7.71
CA ILE A 95 -16.42 3.59 8.25
C ILE A 95 -15.57 2.32 8.22
N GLY A 96 -16.15 1.15 8.50
CA GLY A 96 -15.42 -0.13 8.39
C GLY A 96 -14.94 -0.44 6.98
N GLU A 97 -15.70 -0.02 5.95
CA GLU A 97 -15.31 -0.16 4.55
C GLU A 97 -14.29 0.91 4.12
N VAL A 98 -14.36 2.12 4.69
CA VAL A 98 -13.30 3.15 4.52
C VAL A 98 -11.97 2.60 5.02
N ILE A 99 -11.92 2.05 6.23
CA ILE A 99 -10.70 1.48 6.81
C ILE A 99 -10.21 0.29 5.96
N ARG A 100 -11.12 -0.58 5.55
CA ARG A 100 -10.80 -1.73 4.68
C ARG A 100 -10.18 -1.29 3.35
N THR A 101 -10.67 -0.19 2.78
CA THR A 101 -10.14 0.39 1.53
C THR A 101 -8.77 1.05 1.73
N ALA A 102 -8.57 1.68 2.88
CA ALA A 102 -7.31 2.33 3.24
C ALA A 102 -6.17 1.33 3.46
N LEU A 103 -6.47 0.17 4.05
CA LEU A 103 -5.46 -0.84 4.34
C LEU A 103 -5.01 -1.59 3.07
N PRO A 104 -3.72 -1.95 2.97
CA PRO A 104 -3.22 -2.74 1.83
C PRO A 104 -4.01 -4.04 1.65
N GLY A 105 -4.30 -4.36 0.39
CA GLY A 105 -4.92 -5.64 0.05
C GLY A 105 -4.05 -6.80 0.56
N GLY A 106 -4.68 -7.80 1.18
CA GLY A 106 -3.99 -8.95 1.79
C GLY A 106 -3.77 -8.83 3.30
N ILE A 107 -3.88 -7.65 3.91
CA ILE A 107 -3.91 -7.49 5.38
C ILE A 107 -5.27 -7.95 5.91
N ASN A 108 -6.34 -7.71 5.16
CA ASN A 108 -7.69 -8.02 5.62
C ASN A 108 -7.84 -9.51 5.90
N ALA A 109 -8.16 -9.86 7.15
CA ALA A 109 -8.59 -11.19 7.50
C ALA A 109 -9.86 -11.51 6.69
N LEU A 110 -9.79 -12.55 5.89
CA LEU A 110 -10.94 -13.03 5.14
C LEU A 110 -11.71 -14.00 6.04
N ASP A 111 -13.00 -13.74 6.24
CA ASP A 111 -13.93 -14.75 6.72
C ASP A 111 -14.08 -15.79 5.61
N VAL A 112 -13.34 -16.87 5.73
CA VAL A 112 -13.33 -17.95 4.74
C VAL A 112 -14.24 -19.05 5.24
N SER A 113 -15.26 -19.36 4.46
CA SER A 113 -16.05 -20.57 4.68
C SER A 113 -15.18 -21.79 4.39
N VAL A 114 -14.98 -22.62 5.39
CA VAL A 114 -14.17 -23.83 5.35
C VAL A 114 -15.09 -25.04 5.45
N ALA A 115 -14.84 -26.06 4.64
CA ALA A 115 -15.48 -27.36 4.74
C ALA A 115 -14.56 -28.31 5.52
N GLY A 116 -15.09 -29.00 6.49
CA GLY A 116 -14.45 -30.07 7.21
C GLY A 116 -15.28 -31.35 7.13
N ILE A 117 -14.64 -32.52 7.21
CA ILE A 117 -15.34 -33.79 7.24
C ILE A 117 -15.97 -34.04 8.63
N ALA A 118 -17.25 -34.40 8.66
CA ALA A 118 -17.94 -34.80 9.87
C ALA A 118 -17.70 -36.28 10.22
N GLU A 119 -18.04 -36.71 11.43
CA GLU A 119 -17.87 -38.09 11.85
C GLU A 119 -18.65 -39.07 10.98
N GLU A 120 -19.88 -38.68 10.60
CA GLU A 120 -20.71 -39.46 9.66
C GLU A 120 -20.07 -39.57 8.27
N GLY A 121 -19.36 -38.54 7.81
CA GLY A 121 -18.62 -38.57 6.56
C GLY A 121 -17.43 -39.50 6.58
N ARG A 122 -16.71 -39.59 7.70
CA ARG A 122 -15.64 -40.56 7.91
C ARG A 122 -16.17 -42.00 7.94
N ARG A 123 -17.31 -42.23 8.61
CA ARG A 123 -17.98 -43.55 8.64
C ARG A 123 -18.46 -43.94 7.23
N ALA A 124 -19.04 -43.02 6.49
CA ALA A 124 -19.47 -43.26 5.10
C ALA A 124 -18.30 -43.65 4.20
N LEU A 125 -17.13 -42.98 4.33
CA LEU A 125 -15.89 -43.35 3.61
C LEU A 125 -15.46 -44.78 3.95
N ALA A 126 -15.43 -45.14 5.24
CA ALA A 126 -15.02 -46.47 5.71
C ALA A 126 -15.95 -47.58 5.21
N LEU A 127 -17.26 -47.31 5.12
CA LEU A 127 -18.29 -48.24 4.62
C LEU A 127 -18.46 -48.25 3.10
N ASN A 128 -17.64 -47.53 2.38
CA ASN A 128 -17.63 -47.49 0.91
C ASN A 128 -18.95 -46.96 0.29
N MET A 129 -19.69 -46.12 1.02
CA MET A 129 -21.02 -45.60 0.62
C MET A 129 -21.02 -44.44 -0.42
N PRO A 130 -19.96 -43.56 -0.48
CA PRO A 130 -19.97 -42.44 -1.40
C PRO A 130 -19.77 -42.82 -2.86
N THR A 131 -20.38 -42.03 -3.76
CA THR A 131 -20.06 -42.08 -5.20
C THR A 131 -18.61 -41.64 -5.46
N ALA A 132 -18.09 -41.88 -6.67
CA ALA A 132 -16.69 -41.56 -6.99
C ALA A 132 -16.33 -40.08 -6.74
N SER A 133 -17.23 -39.15 -7.09
CA SER A 133 -17.01 -37.69 -6.89
C SER A 133 -17.12 -37.30 -5.40
N GLU A 134 -18.08 -37.87 -4.66
CA GLU A 134 -18.25 -37.66 -3.23
C GLU A 134 -17.05 -38.18 -2.45
N ARG A 135 -16.57 -39.39 -2.82
CA ARG A 135 -15.39 -40.00 -2.23
C ARG A 135 -14.17 -39.11 -2.37
N LYS A 136 -13.89 -38.64 -3.60
CA LYS A 136 -12.76 -37.77 -3.87
C LYS A 136 -12.79 -36.50 -3.02
N LEU A 137 -13.97 -35.89 -2.82
CA LEU A 137 -14.12 -34.71 -1.95
C LEU A 137 -13.90 -35.05 -0.48
N LEU A 138 -14.50 -36.17 0.00
CA LEU A 138 -14.36 -36.59 1.39
C LEU A 138 -12.92 -37.02 1.73
N GLU A 139 -12.19 -37.67 0.80
CA GLU A 139 -10.77 -38.01 0.98
C GLU A 139 -9.90 -36.75 1.11
N VAL A 140 -10.15 -35.71 0.29
CA VAL A 140 -9.48 -34.42 0.41
C VAL A 140 -9.73 -33.79 1.78
N LEU A 141 -10.99 -33.76 2.24
CA LEU A 141 -11.37 -33.19 3.53
C LEU A 141 -10.91 -34.04 4.72
N ASN A 142 -10.72 -35.34 4.54
CA ASN A 142 -10.18 -36.23 5.58
C ASN A 142 -8.68 -35.96 5.86
N GLN A 143 -7.94 -35.46 4.85
CA GLN A 143 -6.55 -35.06 5.04
C GLN A 143 -6.45 -33.68 5.69
N LYS A 144 -7.29 -32.74 5.28
CA LYS A 144 -7.25 -31.34 5.76
C LYS A 144 -8.54 -30.60 5.41
N ASP A 145 -9.01 -29.82 6.37
CA ASP A 145 -10.09 -28.86 6.13
C ASP A 145 -9.71 -27.84 5.04
N CYS A 146 -10.62 -27.58 4.11
CA CYS A 146 -10.35 -26.76 2.94
C CYS A 146 -11.34 -25.60 2.79
N GLY A 147 -10.83 -24.41 2.41
CA GLY A 147 -11.67 -23.29 2.05
C GLY A 147 -12.53 -23.59 0.82
N LEU A 148 -13.83 -23.20 0.85
CA LEU A 148 -14.78 -23.48 -0.23
C LEU A 148 -14.29 -22.98 -1.60
N ARG A 149 -13.65 -21.79 -1.66
CA ARG A 149 -13.08 -21.26 -2.90
C ARG A 149 -12.02 -22.19 -3.49
N SER A 150 -11.19 -22.79 -2.63
CA SER A 150 -10.16 -23.73 -3.07
C SER A 150 -10.76 -25.03 -3.61
N LEU A 151 -11.86 -25.51 -3.04
CA LEU A 151 -12.58 -26.69 -3.52
C LEU A 151 -13.20 -26.45 -4.89
N TYR A 152 -13.66 -25.23 -5.19
CA TYR A 152 -14.33 -24.91 -6.46
C TYR A 152 -13.35 -24.53 -7.59
N ALA A 153 -12.20 -23.94 -7.30
CA ALA A 153 -11.35 -23.26 -8.28
C ALA A 153 -9.93 -23.85 -8.44
N ARG A 154 -9.52 -24.84 -7.63
CA ARG A 154 -8.16 -25.41 -7.71
C ARG A 154 -8.05 -26.43 -8.82
N SER A 155 -6.99 -26.35 -9.63
CA SER A 155 -6.73 -27.35 -10.68
C SER A 155 -6.68 -28.76 -10.09
N GLY A 156 -7.48 -29.66 -10.66
CA GLY A 156 -7.63 -31.05 -10.20
C GLY A 156 -8.76 -31.33 -9.19
N TRP A 157 -9.40 -30.29 -8.61
CA TRP A 157 -10.48 -30.49 -7.65
C TRP A 157 -11.86 -30.10 -8.17
N ASN A 158 -12.04 -28.97 -8.75
CA ASN A 158 -13.24 -28.42 -9.42
C ASN A 158 -14.59 -29.07 -9.01
N PHE A 159 -14.87 -29.13 -7.69
CA PHE A 159 -16.10 -29.72 -7.18
C PHE A 159 -17.27 -28.75 -7.36
N SER A 160 -18.45 -29.28 -7.72
CA SER A 160 -19.63 -28.43 -7.89
C SER A 160 -20.19 -27.96 -6.54
N GLN A 161 -20.80 -26.81 -6.54
CA GLN A 161 -21.52 -26.28 -5.35
C GLN A 161 -22.64 -27.23 -4.87
N LEU A 162 -23.35 -27.85 -5.82
CA LEU A 162 -24.44 -28.81 -5.55
C LEU A 162 -23.91 -30.03 -4.80
N LEU A 163 -22.74 -30.54 -5.16
CA LEU A 163 -22.11 -31.67 -4.47
C LEU A 163 -21.82 -31.33 -3.00
N VAL A 164 -21.20 -30.18 -2.77
CA VAL A 164 -20.87 -29.71 -1.41
C VAL A 164 -22.15 -29.55 -0.58
N GLN A 165 -23.19 -28.89 -1.13
CA GLN A 165 -24.46 -28.73 -0.44
C GLN A 165 -25.17 -30.06 -0.14
N SER A 166 -25.09 -31.02 -1.05
CA SER A 166 -25.65 -32.37 -0.84
C SER A 166 -24.99 -33.05 0.36
N LEU A 167 -23.66 -33.00 0.46
CA LEU A 167 -22.92 -33.62 1.54
C LEU A 167 -23.15 -32.90 2.88
N VAL A 168 -23.35 -31.58 2.86
CA VAL A 168 -23.78 -30.81 4.06
C VAL A 168 -25.13 -31.28 4.55
N ARG A 169 -26.14 -31.41 3.66
CA ARG A 169 -27.49 -31.89 4.02
C ARG A 169 -27.51 -33.30 4.60
N ARG A 170 -26.58 -34.16 4.14
CA ARG A 170 -26.42 -35.53 4.68
C ARG A 170 -25.63 -35.57 5.98
N GLY A 171 -25.12 -34.44 6.46
CA GLY A 171 -24.27 -34.40 7.66
C GLY A 171 -22.88 -35.00 7.48
N TRP A 172 -22.43 -35.28 6.24
CA TRP A 172 -21.13 -35.88 5.97
C TRP A 172 -19.99 -34.86 6.01
N ILE A 173 -20.30 -33.60 5.73
CA ILE A 173 -19.37 -32.49 5.90
C ILE A 173 -20.08 -31.38 6.69
N HIS A 174 -19.31 -30.62 7.44
CA HIS A 174 -19.76 -29.41 8.09
C HIS A 174 -19.07 -28.20 7.50
N LEU A 175 -19.82 -27.10 7.41
CA LEU A 175 -19.28 -25.81 7.02
C LEU A 175 -19.12 -24.96 8.27
N TYR A 176 -17.94 -24.40 8.44
CA TYR A 176 -17.66 -23.43 9.48
C TYR A 176 -16.88 -22.26 8.90
N ARG A 177 -16.92 -21.16 9.60
CA ARG A 177 -16.14 -19.98 9.21
C ARG A 177 -14.86 -19.95 10.01
N LYS A 178 -13.77 -19.75 9.28
CA LYS A 178 -12.45 -19.60 9.87
C LYS A 178 -11.87 -18.27 9.45
N VAL A 179 -11.32 -17.53 10.41
CA VAL A 179 -10.50 -16.37 10.09
C VAL A 179 -9.24 -16.88 9.42
N GLN A 180 -9.14 -16.66 8.14
CA GLN A 180 -7.87 -16.81 7.47
C GLN A 180 -7.14 -15.48 7.62
N ALA A 181 -6.02 -15.47 8.34
CA ALA A 181 -5.10 -14.34 8.32
C ALA A 181 -4.87 -13.94 6.87
N GLY A 182 -4.81 -12.63 6.59
CA GLY A 182 -4.61 -12.12 5.24
C GLY A 182 -3.48 -12.85 4.52
N SER A 183 -3.53 -12.88 3.21
CA SER A 183 -2.54 -13.56 2.35
C SER A 183 -1.12 -12.99 2.52
N SER A 184 -1.02 -11.79 3.09
CA SER A 184 0.24 -11.12 3.36
C SER A 184 0.73 -11.47 4.76
N ARG A 185 1.82 -12.22 4.82
CA ARG A 185 2.50 -12.58 6.06
C ARG A 185 3.87 -11.93 6.11
N PRO A 186 4.36 -11.56 7.31
CA PRO A 186 5.75 -11.19 7.49
C PRO A 186 6.64 -12.28 6.88
N ARG A 187 7.67 -11.86 6.19
CA ARG A 187 8.71 -12.79 5.76
C ARG A 187 9.65 -13.01 6.94
N MET A 188 9.71 -14.24 7.42
CA MET A 188 10.61 -14.62 8.49
C MET A 188 11.87 -15.25 7.89
N GLU A 189 13.03 -14.87 8.39
CA GLU A 189 14.31 -15.48 8.06
C GLU A 189 15.05 -15.84 9.34
N MET A 190 15.82 -16.95 9.26
CA MET A 190 16.64 -17.40 10.36
C MET A 190 17.95 -16.61 10.37
N PHE A 191 18.24 -15.96 11.47
CA PHE A 191 19.49 -15.26 11.74
C PHE A 191 20.37 -16.08 12.65
N LEU A 192 21.67 -15.95 12.45
CA LEU A 192 22.72 -16.58 13.22
C LEU A 192 23.54 -15.50 13.90
N SER A 193 23.88 -15.72 15.17
CA SER A 193 24.80 -14.90 15.94
C SER A 193 25.86 -15.77 16.59
N VAL A 194 27.07 -15.25 16.72
CA VAL A 194 28.16 -15.97 17.40
C VAL A 194 27.95 -15.91 18.91
N LEU A 195 27.93 -17.08 19.56
CA LEU A 195 27.86 -17.21 21.02
C LEU A 195 29.21 -17.56 21.64
N ARG A 196 30.01 -18.39 20.94
CA ARG A 196 31.30 -18.87 21.36
C ARG A 196 32.24 -19.03 20.17
N THR A 197 33.56 -18.91 20.40
CA THR A 197 34.59 -19.00 19.35
C THR A 197 35.62 -20.11 19.60
N ASP A 198 35.55 -20.81 20.73
CA ASP A 198 36.48 -21.85 21.18
C ASP A 198 36.20 -23.17 20.44
N LEU A 199 36.48 -23.20 19.14
CA LEU A 199 36.26 -24.38 18.29
C LEU A 199 37.24 -25.54 18.62
N PRO A 200 36.81 -26.80 18.51
CA PRO A 200 37.70 -27.95 18.64
C PRO A 200 38.69 -28.00 17.47
N GLU A 201 39.93 -28.44 17.79
CA GLU A 201 40.98 -28.65 16.79
C GLU A 201 40.68 -29.93 16.00
N ASP A 202 40.15 -29.78 14.79
CA ASP A 202 39.92 -30.85 13.84
C ASP A 202 40.12 -30.37 12.40
N ARG A 203 40.02 -31.31 11.43
CA ARG A 203 40.19 -31.00 9.99
C ARG A 203 39.28 -29.92 9.42
N TYR A 204 38.27 -29.50 10.17
CA TYR A 204 37.27 -28.50 9.75
C TYR A 204 37.40 -27.18 10.52
N LEU A 205 38.43 -27.02 11.36
CA LEU A 205 38.63 -25.82 12.19
C LEU A 205 38.66 -24.56 11.38
N GLU A 206 39.45 -24.54 10.29
CA GLU A 206 39.59 -23.36 9.43
C GLU A 206 38.26 -22.94 8.80
N THR A 207 37.49 -23.88 8.26
CA THR A 207 36.18 -23.61 7.67
C THR A 207 35.18 -23.10 8.71
N ARG A 208 35.12 -23.72 9.88
CA ARG A 208 34.21 -23.30 10.96
C ARG A 208 34.59 -21.95 11.53
N SER A 209 35.89 -21.68 11.70
CA SER A 209 36.41 -20.40 12.13
C SER A 209 36.08 -19.29 11.11
N GLY A 210 36.22 -19.58 9.81
CA GLY A 210 35.81 -18.66 8.75
C GLY A 210 34.32 -18.30 8.81
N ILE A 211 33.43 -19.26 9.11
CA ILE A 211 31.99 -19.03 9.29
C ILE A 211 31.76 -18.14 10.51
N LEU A 212 32.35 -18.42 11.67
CA LEU A 212 32.20 -17.63 12.88
C LEU A 212 32.73 -16.19 12.69
N ASN A 213 33.90 -16.04 12.06
CA ASN A 213 34.51 -14.74 11.79
C ASN A 213 33.62 -13.90 10.86
N LEU A 214 33.06 -14.51 9.81
CA LEU A 214 32.16 -13.82 8.89
C LEU A 214 30.89 -13.34 9.59
N ILE A 215 30.25 -14.20 10.39
CA ILE A 215 29.06 -13.82 11.16
C ILE A 215 29.42 -12.80 12.24
N GLY A 216 30.54 -12.97 12.93
CA GLY A 216 31.01 -12.05 13.98
C GLY A 216 31.32 -10.65 13.47
N ALA A 217 31.89 -10.53 12.26
CA ALA A 217 32.16 -9.22 11.62
C ALA A 217 30.89 -8.41 11.34
N HIS A 218 29.75 -9.09 11.16
CA HIS A 218 28.44 -8.46 10.92
C HIS A 218 27.56 -8.41 12.18
N GLY A 219 28.04 -8.93 13.32
CA GLY A 219 27.27 -9.12 14.55
C GLY A 219 26.24 -10.25 14.45
N GLU A 220 25.43 -10.24 13.42
CA GLU A 220 24.48 -11.31 13.07
C GLU A 220 24.29 -11.37 11.54
N MET A 221 23.94 -12.55 11.03
CA MET A 221 23.75 -12.77 9.59
C MET A 221 22.61 -13.75 9.31
N SER A 222 21.79 -13.48 8.26
CA SER A 222 20.78 -14.46 7.86
C SER A 222 21.42 -15.71 7.24
N VAL A 223 20.80 -16.87 7.46
CA VAL A 223 21.23 -18.13 6.84
C VAL A 223 21.28 -18.01 5.31
N LYS A 224 20.40 -17.20 4.72
CA LYS A 224 20.37 -16.94 3.29
C LYS A 224 21.61 -16.16 2.84
N SER A 225 21.94 -15.06 3.51
CA SER A 225 23.13 -14.25 3.20
C SER A 225 24.42 -15.03 3.40
N LEU A 226 24.49 -15.83 4.45
CA LEU A 226 25.63 -16.72 4.69
C LEU A 226 25.82 -17.71 3.54
N ARG A 227 24.75 -18.34 3.05
CA ARG A 227 24.82 -19.29 1.92
C ARG A 227 25.22 -18.63 0.61
N MET A 228 24.88 -17.37 0.41
CA MET A 228 25.30 -16.60 -0.79
C MET A 228 26.80 -16.31 -0.76
N GLN A 229 27.37 -15.99 0.41
CA GLN A 229 28.79 -15.69 0.57
C GLN A 229 29.65 -16.95 0.75
N LEU A 230 29.14 -17.95 1.45
CA LEU A 230 29.80 -19.23 1.71
C LEU A 230 28.84 -20.39 1.40
N PRO A 231 28.74 -20.85 0.14
CA PRO A 231 27.79 -21.90 -0.27
C PRO A 231 27.92 -23.21 0.54
N ASN A 232 29.14 -23.57 0.93
CA ASN A 232 29.45 -24.80 1.68
C ASN A 232 29.17 -24.68 3.18
N ALA A 233 28.83 -23.49 3.71
CA ALA A 233 28.58 -23.30 5.14
C ALA A 233 27.38 -24.11 5.65
N ALA A 234 26.41 -24.43 4.79
CA ALA A 234 25.17 -25.10 5.18
C ALA A 234 25.39 -26.44 5.92
N GLY A 235 26.40 -27.21 5.51
CA GLY A 235 26.73 -28.48 6.12
C GLY A 235 27.31 -28.39 7.55
N PHE A 236 27.86 -27.23 7.91
CA PHE A 236 28.49 -27.01 9.22
C PHE A 236 27.51 -26.36 10.23
N LEU A 237 26.43 -25.74 9.79
CA LEU A 237 25.47 -25.06 10.66
C LEU A 237 24.86 -25.98 11.74
N PRO A 238 24.43 -27.22 11.44
CA PRO A 238 23.89 -28.10 12.48
C PRO A 238 24.90 -28.36 13.62
N PHE A 239 26.15 -28.59 13.29
CA PHE A 239 27.20 -28.78 14.29
C PHE A 239 27.40 -27.51 15.14
N LEU A 240 27.58 -26.36 14.50
CA LEU A 240 27.85 -25.08 15.18
C LEU A 240 26.71 -24.68 16.11
N VAL A 241 25.46 -24.88 15.68
CA VAL A 241 24.27 -24.57 16.49
C VAL A 241 24.10 -25.57 17.63
N ASN A 242 24.15 -26.90 17.36
CA ASN A 242 23.91 -27.92 18.39
C ASN A 242 24.98 -27.91 19.48
N ARG A 243 26.19 -27.46 19.14
CA ARG A 243 27.30 -27.31 20.11
C ARG A 243 27.35 -25.94 20.79
N GLY A 244 26.42 -25.06 20.48
CA GLY A 244 26.30 -23.75 21.11
C GLY A 244 27.32 -22.69 20.66
N PHE A 245 27.98 -22.86 19.52
CA PHE A 245 28.85 -21.86 18.92
C PHE A 245 28.03 -20.74 18.24
N LEU A 246 26.88 -21.11 17.64
CA LEU A 246 25.95 -20.19 17.01
C LEU A 246 24.57 -20.22 17.68
N GLY A 247 24.02 -19.05 17.97
CA GLY A 247 22.62 -18.83 18.30
C GLY A 247 21.77 -18.75 17.03
N LYS A 248 20.51 -19.20 17.14
CA LYS A 248 19.49 -19.03 16.10
C LYS A 248 18.37 -18.14 16.61
N ALA A 249 17.98 -17.15 15.81
CA ALA A 249 16.80 -16.34 16.05
C ALA A 249 16.02 -16.17 14.75
N GLU A 250 14.72 -16.37 14.80
CA GLU A 250 13.85 -16.08 13.68
C GLU A 250 13.48 -14.59 13.72
N LYS A 251 13.81 -13.84 12.66
CA LYS A 251 13.55 -12.40 12.56
C LYS A 251 12.75 -12.08 11.32
N GLN A 252 11.88 -11.08 11.44
CA GLN A 252 11.16 -10.53 10.31
C GLN A 252 12.12 -9.79 9.39
N VAL A 253 12.07 -10.10 8.10
CA VAL A 253 12.82 -9.43 7.03
C VAL A 253 11.83 -8.78 6.08
N PHE A 254 12.01 -7.50 5.82
CA PHE A 254 11.20 -6.79 4.84
C PHE A 254 11.69 -7.09 3.42
N ARG A 255 10.74 -7.28 2.51
CA ARG A 255 11.02 -7.38 1.08
C ARG A 255 11.44 -6.01 0.58
N ASP A 256 12.56 -5.96 -0.14
CA ASP A 256 13.01 -4.72 -0.78
C ASP A 256 12.30 -4.56 -2.13
N PRO A 257 11.45 -3.55 -2.29
CA PRO A 257 10.79 -3.28 -3.56
C PRO A 257 11.63 -2.44 -4.51
N PHE A 258 12.79 -1.96 -4.08
CA PHE A 258 13.54 -0.92 -4.80
C PHE A 258 14.58 -1.45 -5.78
N GLY A 259 15.04 -2.70 -5.63
CA GLY A 259 16.10 -3.27 -6.47
C GLY A 259 17.49 -2.73 -6.14
N GLU A 260 18.24 -2.28 -7.15
CA GLU A 260 19.64 -1.90 -6.97
C GLU A 260 19.82 -0.64 -6.10
N PRO A 261 20.93 -0.56 -5.34
CA PRO A 261 21.32 0.65 -4.63
C PRO A 261 21.48 1.84 -5.60
N ILE A 262 21.19 3.03 -5.11
CA ILE A 262 21.35 4.29 -5.85
C ILE A 262 22.44 5.11 -5.16
N ASP A 263 23.35 5.65 -5.94
CA ASP A 263 24.39 6.53 -5.42
C ASP A 263 23.77 7.80 -4.81
N PRO A 264 24.28 8.26 -3.66
CA PRO A 264 23.82 9.49 -3.04
C PRO A 264 23.98 10.70 -3.97
N ASP A 265 22.93 11.50 -4.10
CA ASP A 265 22.90 12.73 -4.88
C ASP A 265 23.17 13.95 -3.98
N ARG A 266 23.81 14.97 -4.56
CA ARG A 266 24.00 16.27 -3.90
C ARG A 266 22.89 17.23 -4.34
N ALA A 267 22.36 18.00 -3.37
CA ALA A 267 21.38 19.03 -3.67
C ALA A 267 21.95 20.06 -4.65
N PRO A 268 21.32 20.31 -5.79
CA PRO A 268 21.71 21.42 -6.65
C PRO A 268 21.43 22.76 -5.96
N VAL A 269 22.07 23.81 -6.42
CA VAL A 269 21.74 25.17 -6.01
C VAL A 269 20.35 25.51 -6.57
N LEU A 270 19.46 25.94 -5.70
CA LEU A 270 18.10 26.34 -6.10
C LEU A 270 18.14 27.63 -6.90
N THR A 271 17.24 27.79 -7.87
CA THR A 271 17.01 29.06 -8.54
C THR A 271 16.29 30.05 -7.61
N HIS A 272 16.33 31.33 -7.94
CA HIS A 272 15.64 32.37 -7.16
C HIS A 272 14.13 32.08 -7.00
N GLU A 273 13.47 31.61 -8.07
CA GLU A 273 12.04 31.24 -8.02
C GLU A 273 11.79 30.03 -7.08
N GLN A 274 12.69 29.04 -7.10
CA GLN A 274 12.61 27.87 -6.23
C GLN A 274 12.87 28.24 -4.76
N GLU A 275 13.85 29.13 -4.49
CA GLU A 275 14.11 29.63 -3.14
C GLU A 275 12.92 30.43 -2.59
N ALA A 276 12.33 31.30 -3.41
CA ALA A 276 11.14 32.07 -3.03
C ALA A 276 9.95 31.16 -2.73
N ALA A 277 9.74 30.12 -3.54
CA ALA A 277 8.70 29.12 -3.31
C ALA A 277 8.94 28.35 -2.00
N LEU A 278 10.17 27.92 -1.75
CA LEU A 278 10.56 27.21 -0.52
C LEU A 278 10.33 28.10 0.72
N ALA A 279 10.74 29.37 0.68
CA ALA A 279 10.54 30.31 1.78
C ALA A 279 9.05 30.50 2.12
N GLN A 280 8.17 30.55 1.11
CA GLN A 280 6.73 30.62 1.32
C GLN A 280 6.17 29.34 1.95
N ILE A 281 6.63 28.14 1.51
CA ILE A 281 6.25 26.85 2.12
C ILE A 281 6.68 26.81 3.59
N GLU A 282 7.87 27.31 3.92
CA GLU A 282 8.37 27.40 5.29
C GLU A 282 7.52 28.35 6.15
N ALA A 283 7.19 29.52 5.63
CA ALA A 283 6.32 30.48 6.32
C ALA A 283 4.91 29.90 6.59
N LEU A 284 4.37 29.09 5.69
CA LEU A 284 3.12 28.35 5.92
C LEU A 284 3.28 27.30 7.00
N SER A 285 4.40 26.57 7.00
CA SER A 285 4.69 25.53 8.01
C SER A 285 4.81 26.12 9.43
N GLU A 286 5.34 27.31 9.58
CA GLU A 286 5.43 28.01 10.86
C GLU A 286 4.06 28.46 11.39
N LYS A 287 3.12 28.76 10.51
CA LYS A 287 1.72 29.06 10.85
C LYS A 287 0.90 27.83 11.20
N GLY A 288 1.44 26.63 10.96
CA GLY A 288 0.76 25.35 11.11
C GLY A 288 0.21 24.86 9.76
N PHE A 289 -1.11 24.96 9.54
CA PHE A 289 -1.73 24.51 8.30
C PHE A 289 -1.67 25.58 7.21
N GLY A 290 -1.32 25.15 5.97
CA GLY A 290 -1.44 25.94 4.76
C GLY A 290 -1.53 25.08 3.51
N THR A 291 -2.18 25.56 2.46
CA THR A 291 -2.19 24.92 1.14
C THR A 291 -1.62 25.90 0.12
N CYS A 292 -0.70 25.43 -0.69
CA CYS A 292 -0.16 26.20 -1.81
C CYS A 292 -0.29 25.43 -3.13
N LEU A 293 -0.48 26.17 -4.20
CA LEU A 293 -0.43 25.69 -5.58
C LEU A 293 0.94 26.05 -6.15
N LEU A 294 1.80 25.07 -6.40
CA LEU A 294 3.08 25.24 -7.07
C LEU A 294 2.86 25.11 -8.58
N ALA A 295 2.52 26.23 -9.21
CA ALA A 295 2.35 26.35 -10.65
C ALA A 295 3.73 26.52 -11.31
N GLY A 296 4.16 25.54 -12.12
CA GLY A 296 5.49 25.61 -12.74
C GLY A 296 5.52 24.91 -14.08
N VAL A 297 6.12 25.56 -15.08
CA VAL A 297 6.29 24.96 -16.41
C VAL A 297 7.04 23.62 -16.33
N THR A 298 6.84 22.75 -17.31
CA THR A 298 7.59 21.49 -17.40
C THR A 298 9.10 21.78 -17.48
N GLY A 299 9.88 21.14 -16.60
CA GLY A 299 11.32 21.41 -16.52
C GLY A 299 11.71 22.60 -15.63
N SER A 300 10.80 23.21 -14.90
CA SER A 300 11.09 24.28 -13.92
C SER A 300 11.71 23.78 -12.61
N GLY A 301 11.79 22.46 -12.42
CA GLY A 301 12.38 21.86 -11.23
C GLY A 301 11.45 21.80 -10.01
N LYS A 302 10.14 21.67 -10.17
CA LYS A 302 9.18 21.45 -9.08
C LYS A 302 9.64 20.38 -8.09
N THR A 303 10.23 19.29 -8.62
CA THR A 303 10.74 18.18 -7.79
C THR A 303 11.85 18.61 -6.82
N GLU A 304 12.72 19.55 -7.20
CA GLU A 304 13.75 20.06 -6.28
C GLU A 304 13.13 20.87 -5.13
N VAL A 305 12.07 21.64 -5.41
CA VAL A 305 11.31 22.32 -4.35
C VAL A 305 10.70 21.28 -3.39
N TYR A 306 10.15 20.16 -3.90
CA TYR A 306 9.62 19.09 -3.05
C TYR A 306 10.72 18.44 -2.19
N LEU A 307 11.88 18.16 -2.78
CA LEU A 307 13.02 17.58 -2.06
C LEU A 307 13.53 18.53 -0.96
N ALA A 308 13.66 19.82 -1.28
CA ALA A 308 14.10 20.82 -0.30
C ALA A 308 13.06 21.00 0.83
N ALA A 309 11.76 21.08 0.51
CA ALA A 309 10.69 21.16 1.49
C ALA A 309 10.62 19.90 2.37
N ALA A 310 10.81 18.70 1.78
CA ALA A 310 10.87 17.44 2.51
C ALA A 310 12.06 17.41 3.48
N GLN A 311 13.23 17.88 3.06
CA GLN A 311 14.41 17.98 3.94
C GLN A 311 14.12 18.87 5.16
N ARG A 312 13.43 20.01 4.96
CA ARG A 312 13.04 20.92 6.05
C ARG A 312 12.02 20.28 7.00
N ALA A 313 11.04 19.56 6.46
CA ALA A 313 10.05 18.85 7.29
C ALA A 313 10.72 17.77 8.15
N ILE A 314 11.61 16.96 7.56
CA ILE A 314 12.34 15.89 8.25
C ILE A 314 13.27 16.44 9.32
N SER A 315 13.99 17.54 9.06
CA SER A 315 14.87 18.16 10.06
C SER A 315 14.12 18.67 11.30
N ARG A 316 12.81 18.93 11.17
CA ARG A 316 11.89 19.27 12.28
C ARG A 316 11.26 18.02 12.95
N GLY A 317 11.68 16.81 12.55
CA GLY A 317 11.16 15.54 13.05
C GLY A 317 9.75 15.20 12.57
N ALA A 318 9.33 15.76 11.42
CA ALA A 318 8.05 15.48 10.79
C ALA A 318 8.18 14.48 9.64
N SER A 319 7.07 13.81 9.30
CA SER A 319 6.97 12.89 8.18
C SER A 319 6.49 13.60 6.92
N VAL A 320 6.76 13.00 5.77
CA VAL A 320 6.42 13.54 4.44
C VAL A 320 5.61 12.51 3.64
N LEU A 321 4.53 12.98 3.03
CA LEU A 321 3.72 12.18 2.10
C LEU A 321 3.78 12.81 0.71
N ILE A 322 4.08 12.00 -0.31
CA ILE A 322 4.12 12.42 -1.71
C ILE A 322 3.18 11.55 -2.52
N LEU A 323 2.20 12.16 -3.12
CA LEU A 323 1.26 11.53 -4.03
C LEU A 323 1.66 11.81 -5.48
N VAL A 324 1.68 10.75 -6.29
CA VAL A 324 2.03 10.79 -7.70
C VAL A 324 0.93 10.08 -8.49
N PRO A 325 0.45 10.62 -9.63
CA PRO A 325 -0.75 10.08 -10.29
C PRO A 325 -0.54 8.71 -10.93
N GLU A 326 0.63 8.46 -11.50
CA GLU A 326 0.94 7.24 -12.25
C GLU A 326 2.12 6.45 -11.67
N ILE A 327 2.06 5.12 -11.81
CA ILE A 327 3.10 4.21 -11.29
C ILE A 327 4.46 4.47 -11.96
N GLY A 328 4.48 4.78 -13.25
CA GLY A 328 5.73 5.11 -13.96
C GLY A 328 6.45 6.33 -13.38
N LEU A 329 5.71 7.34 -12.98
CA LEU A 329 6.24 8.54 -12.33
C LEU A 329 6.70 8.26 -10.89
N ILE A 330 6.09 7.29 -10.20
CA ILE A 330 6.51 6.88 -8.84
C ILE A 330 7.96 6.41 -8.86
N SER A 331 8.35 5.58 -9.82
CA SER A 331 9.72 5.06 -9.92
C SER A 331 10.75 6.18 -10.14
N GLN A 332 10.41 7.20 -10.92
CA GLN A 332 11.28 8.36 -11.13
C GLN A 332 11.41 9.21 -9.86
N MET A 333 10.28 9.49 -9.19
CA MET A 333 10.25 10.25 -7.94
C MET A 333 10.99 9.49 -6.83
N GLU A 334 10.74 8.20 -6.70
CA GLU A 334 11.39 7.30 -5.74
C GLU A 334 12.92 7.33 -5.89
N ARG A 335 13.45 7.19 -7.11
CA ARG A 335 14.91 7.22 -7.36
C ARG A 335 15.54 8.53 -6.88
N ARG A 336 14.93 9.68 -7.18
CA ARG A 336 15.42 11.00 -6.73
C ARG A 336 15.39 11.13 -5.21
N PHE A 337 14.31 10.69 -4.58
CA PHE A 337 14.20 10.74 -3.13
C PHE A 337 15.16 9.77 -2.43
N ARG A 338 15.35 8.54 -2.97
CA ARG A 338 16.34 7.59 -2.43
C ARG A 338 17.76 8.12 -2.53
N ALA A 339 18.11 8.72 -3.64
CA ALA A 339 19.42 9.35 -3.80
C ALA A 339 19.69 10.44 -2.74
N ARG A 340 18.63 11.13 -2.26
CA ARG A 340 18.74 12.21 -1.26
C ARG A 340 18.56 11.75 0.18
N PHE A 341 17.67 10.78 0.45
CA PHE A 341 17.23 10.41 1.80
C PHE A 341 17.52 8.95 2.17
N GLY A 342 18.09 8.17 1.26
CA GLY A 342 18.48 6.78 1.52
C GLY A 342 17.31 5.87 1.87
N ALA A 343 17.47 5.06 2.93
CA ALA A 343 16.54 4.01 3.32
C ALA A 343 15.27 4.49 4.06
N SER A 344 15.16 5.78 4.37
CA SER A 344 14.03 6.35 5.14
C SER A 344 12.72 6.46 4.35
N ILE A 345 12.66 5.82 3.17
CA ILE A 345 11.56 5.91 2.21
C ILE A 345 10.76 4.62 2.18
N ALA A 346 9.44 4.73 2.04
CA ALA A 346 8.54 3.65 1.68
C ALA A 346 7.76 4.01 0.42
N VAL A 347 7.41 2.99 -0.38
CA VAL A 347 6.57 3.15 -1.58
C VAL A 347 5.26 2.40 -1.44
N LEU A 348 4.16 2.99 -1.93
CA LEU A 348 2.82 2.39 -1.89
C LEU A 348 2.11 2.56 -3.24
N HIS A 349 2.04 1.48 -4.03
CA HIS A 349 1.31 1.45 -5.31
C HIS A 349 0.82 0.04 -5.66
N SER A 350 -0.05 -0.06 -6.66
CA SER A 350 -0.72 -1.32 -7.02
C SER A 350 0.20 -2.36 -7.70
N ALA A 351 1.33 -1.95 -8.30
CA ALA A 351 2.28 -2.87 -8.93
C ALA A 351 3.10 -3.68 -7.91
N LEU A 352 3.18 -3.24 -6.64
CA LEU A 352 3.78 -4.03 -5.58
C LEU A 352 2.98 -5.31 -5.32
N SER A 353 3.66 -6.40 -5.05
CA SER A 353 3.02 -7.62 -4.53
C SER A 353 2.32 -7.35 -3.19
N ALA A 354 1.37 -8.19 -2.82
CA ALA A 354 0.66 -8.05 -1.54
C ALA A 354 1.61 -8.10 -0.34
N GLY A 355 2.69 -8.92 -0.42
CA GLY A 355 3.72 -9.01 0.61
C GLY A 355 4.56 -7.74 0.74
N GLU A 356 5.00 -7.17 -0.38
CA GLU A 356 5.76 -5.91 -0.38
C GLU A 356 4.93 -4.75 0.16
N ARG A 357 3.66 -4.62 -0.27
CA ARG A 357 2.75 -3.59 0.28
C ARG A 357 2.56 -3.74 1.78
N TYR A 358 2.43 -4.96 2.28
CA TYR A 358 2.37 -5.23 3.71
C TYR A 358 3.64 -4.77 4.41
N ASP A 359 4.81 -5.16 3.89
CA ASP A 359 6.10 -4.83 4.48
C ASP A 359 6.34 -3.32 4.51
N GLN A 360 6.05 -2.60 3.40
CA GLN A 360 6.14 -1.14 3.37
C GLN A 360 5.19 -0.48 4.38
N TRP A 361 3.94 -0.98 4.47
CA TRP A 361 2.97 -0.48 5.44
C TRP A 361 3.45 -0.61 6.89
N ILE A 362 3.99 -1.78 7.24
CA ILE A 362 4.50 -2.03 8.60
C ILE A 362 5.75 -1.20 8.89
N ARG A 363 6.65 -0.98 7.92
CA ARG A 363 7.80 -0.08 8.06
C ARG A 363 7.35 1.35 8.39
N ILE A 364 6.31 1.83 7.72
CA ILE A 364 5.75 3.16 8.00
C ILE A 364 5.13 3.19 9.41
N ALA A 365 4.30 2.20 9.75
CA ALA A 365 3.66 2.11 11.07
C ALA A 365 4.68 2.00 12.23
N ARG A 366 5.85 1.39 11.97
CA ARG A 366 6.97 1.31 12.92
C ARG A 366 7.88 2.54 12.90
N LYS A 367 7.59 3.55 12.10
CA LYS A 367 8.41 4.77 11.93
C LYS A 367 9.81 4.51 11.37
N GLU A 368 10.02 3.35 10.71
CA GLU A 368 11.27 3.03 10.01
C GLU A 368 11.36 3.76 8.66
N ALA A 369 10.22 4.21 8.12
CA ALA A 369 10.14 5.07 6.95
C ALA A 369 9.33 6.32 7.31
N VAL A 370 9.93 7.49 7.10
CA VAL A 370 9.33 8.80 7.40
C VAL A 370 8.90 9.55 6.13
N ILE A 371 9.31 9.08 4.97
CA ILE A 371 8.86 9.57 3.66
C ILE A 371 8.05 8.46 2.99
N VAL A 372 6.85 8.78 2.54
CA VAL A 372 6.02 7.87 1.76
C VAL A 372 5.77 8.46 0.38
N ILE A 373 6.09 7.70 -0.65
CA ILE A 373 5.79 8.04 -2.04
C ILE A 373 4.79 7.01 -2.57
N GLY A 374 3.72 7.45 -3.18
CA GLY A 374 2.77 6.48 -3.71
C GLY A 374 1.66 7.07 -4.57
N ALA A 375 0.88 6.15 -5.11
CA ALA A 375 -0.31 6.51 -5.87
C ALA A 375 -1.44 6.96 -4.93
N ARG A 376 -2.60 7.24 -5.50
CA ARG A 376 -3.83 7.67 -4.84
C ARG A 376 -4.06 7.06 -3.44
N SER A 377 -3.91 5.75 -3.29
CA SER A 377 -4.17 5.05 -2.02
C SER A 377 -3.15 5.38 -0.91
N ALA A 378 -1.98 5.90 -1.26
CA ALA A 378 -0.97 6.30 -0.27
C ALA A 378 -1.43 7.46 0.61
N VAL A 379 -2.51 8.16 0.24
CA VAL A 379 -3.14 9.17 1.11
C VAL A 379 -3.55 8.60 2.48
N PHE A 380 -3.70 7.29 2.60
CA PHE A 380 -4.01 6.58 3.85
C PHE A 380 -2.79 5.95 4.53
N ALA A 381 -1.56 6.18 4.06
CA ALA A 381 -0.36 5.63 4.69
C ALA A 381 -0.32 5.93 6.20
N PRO A 382 0.10 5.00 7.07
CA PRO A 382 0.03 5.16 8.53
C PRO A 382 1.17 6.03 9.07
N LEU A 383 1.34 7.23 8.47
CA LEU A 383 2.29 8.25 8.91
C LEU A 383 1.75 9.02 10.11
N GLU A 384 2.58 9.17 11.12
CA GLU A 384 2.36 10.10 12.23
C GLU A 384 3.13 11.42 11.99
N ARG A 385 2.69 12.51 12.66
CA ARG A 385 3.36 13.81 12.67
C ARG A 385 3.73 14.32 11.27
N ILE A 386 2.78 14.27 10.35
CA ILE A 386 3.00 14.77 8.98
C ILE A 386 3.25 16.28 9.04
N GLY A 387 4.34 16.73 8.40
CA GLY A 387 4.66 18.16 8.24
C GLY A 387 4.48 18.66 6.81
N LEU A 388 4.53 17.75 5.84
CA LEU A 388 4.41 18.08 4.43
C LEU A 388 3.62 17.01 3.69
N ILE A 389 2.65 17.42 2.88
CA ILE A 389 1.99 16.57 1.89
C ILE A 389 2.16 17.22 0.52
N VAL A 390 2.76 16.49 -0.42
CA VAL A 390 2.89 16.90 -1.83
C VAL A 390 1.92 16.09 -2.67
N VAL A 391 1.20 16.75 -3.57
CA VAL A 391 0.39 16.13 -4.62
C VAL A 391 0.94 16.60 -5.95
N ASP A 392 1.73 15.77 -6.59
CA ASP A 392 2.31 16.09 -7.90
C ASP A 392 1.31 15.87 -9.02
N GLU A 393 1.35 16.70 -10.07
CA GLU A 393 0.37 16.75 -11.16
C GLU A 393 -1.09 16.71 -10.62
N GLU A 394 -1.42 17.67 -9.72
CA GLU A 394 -2.66 17.71 -8.94
C GLU A 394 -3.94 17.67 -9.78
N HIS A 395 -3.83 18.10 -11.05
CA HIS A 395 -4.93 18.14 -12.02
C HIS A 395 -5.34 16.77 -12.55
N ASP A 396 -4.52 15.73 -12.33
CA ASP A 396 -4.73 14.41 -12.93
C ASP A 396 -5.98 13.72 -12.37
N GLY A 397 -6.83 13.22 -13.27
CA GLY A 397 -8.08 12.53 -12.93
C GLY A 397 -7.90 11.21 -12.18
N SER A 398 -6.70 10.60 -12.20
CA SER A 398 -6.41 9.34 -11.51
C SER A 398 -6.48 9.45 -9.98
N TYR A 399 -6.41 10.66 -9.43
CA TYR A 399 -6.63 10.89 -8.00
C TYR A 399 -8.06 10.65 -7.55
N LYS A 400 -9.03 10.63 -8.46
CA LYS A 400 -10.40 10.22 -8.18
C LYS A 400 -10.57 8.71 -8.29
N GLN A 401 -11.13 8.09 -7.26
CA GLN A 401 -11.52 6.68 -7.29
C GLN A 401 -12.96 6.52 -7.82
N ASP A 402 -13.17 5.64 -8.80
CA ASP A 402 -14.47 5.47 -9.46
C ASP A 402 -15.29 4.31 -8.88
N THR A 403 -14.66 3.39 -8.15
CA THR A 403 -15.32 2.19 -7.62
C THR A 403 -15.18 2.08 -6.11
N GLY A 404 -16.17 1.51 -5.43
CA GLY A 404 -16.19 1.37 -3.98
C GLY A 404 -16.28 2.72 -3.27
N LEU A 405 -15.36 3.01 -2.39
CA LEU A 405 -15.21 4.32 -1.76
C LEU A 405 -14.70 5.34 -2.80
N ARG A 406 -15.57 6.20 -3.29
CA ARG A 406 -15.31 7.15 -4.39
C ARG A 406 -14.66 8.45 -3.90
N TYR A 407 -13.52 8.34 -3.24
CA TYR A 407 -12.77 9.51 -2.73
C TYR A 407 -11.89 10.17 -3.80
N ASN A 408 -11.52 11.44 -3.54
CA ASN A 408 -10.47 12.15 -4.27
C ASN A 408 -9.25 12.29 -3.35
N ALA A 409 -8.10 11.75 -3.76
CA ALA A 409 -6.90 11.74 -2.92
C ALA A 409 -6.26 13.12 -2.78
N ARG A 410 -6.36 14.00 -3.79
CA ARG A 410 -5.91 15.40 -3.69
C ARG A 410 -6.68 16.11 -2.57
N ASP A 411 -8.01 16.02 -2.58
CA ASP A 411 -8.85 16.69 -1.60
C ASP A 411 -8.61 16.10 -0.19
N LEU A 412 -8.50 14.78 -0.09
CA LEU A 412 -8.12 14.12 1.17
C LEU A 412 -6.72 14.52 1.66
N ALA A 413 -5.77 14.77 0.77
CA ALA A 413 -4.43 15.25 1.13
C ALA A 413 -4.49 16.61 1.82
N VAL A 414 -5.29 17.55 1.29
CA VAL A 414 -5.52 18.87 1.91
C VAL A 414 -6.19 18.74 3.28
N VAL A 415 -7.22 17.88 3.38
CA VAL A 415 -7.92 17.63 4.66
C VAL A 415 -6.95 17.01 5.67
N ARG A 416 -6.16 16.03 5.24
CA ARG A 416 -5.17 15.37 6.09
C ARG A 416 -4.10 16.33 6.56
N ALA A 417 -3.59 17.20 5.68
CA ALA A 417 -2.65 18.26 6.05
C ALA A 417 -3.24 19.17 7.13
N ARG A 418 -4.50 19.60 6.97
CA ARG A 418 -5.19 20.40 7.99
C ARG A 418 -5.30 19.68 9.34
N MET A 419 -5.58 18.38 9.34
CA MET A 419 -5.68 17.59 10.58
C MET A 419 -4.35 17.49 11.33
N HIS A 420 -3.22 17.52 10.61
CA HIS A 420 -1.88 17.44 11.19
C HIS A 420 -1.22 18.81 11.43
N GLY A 421 -1.85 19.92 11.04
CA GLY A 421 -1.19 21.24 11.04
C GLY A 421 -0.01 21.29 10.07
N ALA A 422 -0.13 20.64 8.91
CA ALA A 422 0.91 20.47 7.91
C ALA A 422 0.68 21.36 6.68
N VAL A 423 1.68 21.51 5.84
CA VAL A 423 1.56 22.17 4.55
C VAL A 423 1.19 21.17 3.47
N ALA A 424 0.17 21.50 2.65
CA ALA A 424 -0.17 20.80 1.42
C ALA A 424 0.38 21.56 0.21
N VAL A 425 1.24 20.93 -0.59
CA VAL A 425 1.77 21.49 -1.85
C VAL A 425 1.13 20.76 -3.01
N LEU A 426 0.33 21.45 -3.79
CA LEU A 426 -0.31 20.96 -5.00
C LEU A 426 0.53 21.42 -6.20
N GLY A 427 1.27 20.51 -6.83
CA GLY A 427 2.15 20.84 -7.94
C GLY A 427 1.53 20.52 -9.29
N SER A 428 1.64 21.44 -10.26
CA SER A 428 1.19 21.22 -11.63
C SER A 428 1.84 22.18 -12.62
N ALA A 429 1.99 21.70 -13.86
CA ALA A 429 2.28 22.58 -15.01
C ALA A 429 0.99 23.17 -15.61
N THR A 430 -0.15 22.48 -15.41
CA THR A 430 -1.47 22.84 -15.93
C THR A 430 -2.49 22.72 -14.79
N PRO A 431 -2.53 23.68 -13.85
CA PRO A 431 -3.37 23.62 -12.67
C PRO A 431 -4.85 23.37 -12.99
N SER A 432 -5.51 22.58 -12.16
CA SER A 432 -6.96 22.36 -12.27
C SER A 432 -7.73 23.65 -12.01
N VAL A 433 -8.91 23.77 -12.63
CA VAL A 433 -9.81 24.92 -12.42
C VAL A 433 -10.16 25.09 -10.94
N GLN A 434 -10.33 23.98 -10.20
CA GLN A 434 -10.61 24.04 -8.77
C GLN A 434 -9.45 24.62 -7.96
N SER A 435 -8.21 24.21 -8.25
CA SER A 435 -7.02 24.73 -7.55
C SER A 435 -6.81 26.21 -7.87
N PHE A 436 -6.97 26.60 -9.13
CA PHE A 436 -6.89 28.00 -9.55
C PHE A 436 -7.99 28.85 -8.90
N TYR A 437 -9.22 28.35 -8.84
CA TYR A 437 -10.32 29.03 -8.14
C TYR A 437 -10.01 29.25 -6.66
N ASN A 438 -9.39 28.26 -5.98
CA ASN A 438 -8.99 28.41 -4.58
C ASN A 438 -7.86 29.43 -4.40
N VAL A 439 -6.95 29.57 -5.37
CA VAL A 439 -5.94 30.65 -5.36
C VAL A 439 -6.63 32.01 -5.50
N THR A 440 -7.54 32.16 -6.46
CA THR A 440 -8.28 33.39 -6.68
C THR A 440 -9.06 33.83 -5.43
N ASN A 441 -9.64 32.88 -4.70
CA ASN A 441 -10.35 33.15 -3.44
C ASN A 441 -9.44 33.23 -2.20
N LYS A 442 -8.12 33.23 -2.37
CA LYS A 442 -7.12 33.29 -1.28
C LYS A 442 -7.21 32.15 -0.28
N ASN A 443 -7.81 31.02 -0.65
CA ASN A 443 -7.80 29.79 0.13
C ASN A 443 -6.46 29.07 0.00
N PHE A 444 -5.81 29.19 -1.18
CA PHE A 444 -4.48 28.66 -1.47
C PHE A 444 -3.50 29.78 -1.78
N VAL A 445 -2.24 29.60 -1.45
CA VAL A 445 -1.14 30.49 -1.82
C VAL A 445 -0.58 30.03 -3.17
N GLU A 446 -0.45 30.94 -4.13
CA GLU A 446 0.17 30.64 -5.42
C GLU A 446 1.69 30.79 -5.35
N LEU A 447 2.41 29.79 -5.86
CA LEU A 447 3.86 29.75 -6.00
C LEU A 447 4.16 29.49 -7.48
N CYS A 448 4.87 30.41 -8.14
CA CYS A 448 5.13 30.32 -9.58
C CYS A 448 6.59 29.97 -9.88
N LEU A 449 6.80 29.02 -10.78
CA LEU A 449 8.08 28.71 -11.39
C LEU A 449 7.96 28.86 -12.91
N ASN A 450 8.22 30.06 -13.39
CA ASN A 450 7.97 30.42 -14.79
C ASN A 450 9.12 30.03 -15.73
N SER A 451 10.32 29.84 -15.17
CA SER A 451 11.54 29.62 -15.94
C SER A 451 11.92 28.13 -15.98
N ARG A 452 12.33 27.62 -17.14
CA ARG A 452 12.97 26.30 -17.27
C ARG A 452 14.41 26.36 -16.79
N ILE A 453 14.87 25.32 -16.08
CA ILE A 453 16.27 25.23 -15.61
C ILE A 453 17.27 25.31 -16.77
N ASN A 454 16.95 24.67 -17.90
CA ASN A 454 17.83 24.61 -19.07
C ASN A 454 17.68 25.81 -20.02
N GLN A 455 16.88 26.82 -19.68
CA GLN A 455 16.61 28.00 -20.51
C GLN A 455 16.19 27.67 -21.97
N MET A 456 15.70 26.45 -22.22
CA MET A 456 15.20 26.06 -23.55
C MET A 456 13.83 26.66 -23.82
N ASP A 457 13.65 27.16 -25.02
CA ASP A 457 12.37 27.70 -25.50
C ASP A 457 11.29 26.62 -25.50
N LEU A 458 10.04 27.07 -25.46
CA LEU A 458 8.88 26.19 -25.67
C LEU A 458 8.84 25.76 -27.15
N PRO A 459 8.37 24.53 -27.45
CA PRO A 459 8.20 24.10 -28.83
C PRO A 459 7.17 24.99 -29.54
N GLU A 460 7.38 25.18 -30.84
CA GLU A 460 6.40 25.83 -31.69
C GLU A 460 5.15 24.97 -31.83
N ILE A 461 3.97 25.57 -31.67
CA ILE A 461 2.71 24.86 -31.73
C ILE A 461 1.95 25.28 -33.00
N THR A 462 1.70 24.32 -33.89
CA THR A 462 0.87 24.50 -35.07
C THR A 462 -0.52 23.92 -34.83
N LEU A 463 -1.57 24.78 -34.94
CA LEU A 463 -2.95 24.31 -34.82
C LEU A 463 -3.49 23.90 -36.21
N VAL A 464 -4.10 22.71 -36.26
CA VAL A 464 -4.73 22.18 -37.48
C VAL A 464 -6.22 22.00 -37.23
N ASP A 465 -7.07 22.67 -38.03
CA ASP A 465 -8.53 22.55 -37.92
C ASP A 465 -9.01 21.22 -38.57
N LEU A 466 -9.47 20.29 -37.76
CA LEU A 466 -9.97 19.00 -38.23
C LEU A 466 -11.27 19.11 -39.03
N ARG A 467 -11.99 20.24 -39.01
CA ARG A 467 -13.19 20.44 -39.81
C ARG A 467 -12.87 20.54 -41.30
N GLU A 468 -11.68 21.01 -41.66
CA GLU A 468 -11.19 21.08 -43.05
C GLU A 468 -10.86 19.71 -43.63
N THR A 469 -10.73 18.67 -42.80
CA THR A 469 -10.40 17.29 -43.20
C THR A 469 -11.54 16.29 -43.01
N ARG A 470 -12.79 16.76 -42.90
CA ARG A 470 -13.98 15.94 -42.59
C ARG A 470 -14.20 14.78 -43.54
N ASP A 471 -13.84 14.92 -44.81
CA ASP A 471 -14.02 13.90 -45.82
C ASP A 471 -12.87 12.87 -45.90
N ALA A 472 -11.85 13.02 -45.04
CA ALA A 472 -10.72 12.10 -44.98
C ALA A 472 -11.16 10.72 -44.45
N ARG A 473 -10.78 9.63 -45.16
CA ARG A 473 -11.07 8.24 -44.78
C ARG A 473 -9.84 7.55 -44.22
N GLY A 474 -10.05 6.55 -43.38
CA GLY A 474 -8.99 5.73 -42.85
C GLY A 474 -8.06 6.51 -41.89
N ILE A 475 -6.74 6.29 -42.01
CA ILE A 475 -5.72 6.91 -41.16
C ILE A 475 -5.68 8.43 -41.26
N PHE A 476 -6.04 8.99 -42.42
CA PHE A 476 -6.06 10.45 -42.65
C PHE A 476 -7.12 11.18 -41.84
N ARG A 477 -8.06 10.47 -41.24
CA ARG A 477 -8.99 11.06 -40.27
C ARG A 477 -8.29 11.53 -38.97
N PHE A 478 -7.13 10.96 -38.64
CA PHE A 478 -6.37 11.27 -37.43
C PHE A 478 -5.01 11.90 -37.74
N ILE A 479 -4.39 11.50 -38.86
CA ILE A 479 -3.13 12.07 -39.36
C ILE A 479 -3.46 12.97 -40.53
N THR A 480 -3.63 14.26 -40.21
CA THR A 480 -3.96 15.26 -41.25
C THR A 480 -2.80 15.45 -42.22
N PRO A 481 -3.06 15.94 -43.46
CA PRO A 481 -2.00 16.18 -44.45
C PRO A 481 -0.84 17.02 -43.91
N PRO A 482 -1.03 18.13 -43.16
CA PRO A 482 0.05 18.88 -42.57
C PRO A 482 0.86 18.07 -41.56
N LEU A 483 0.20 17.26 -40.69
CA LEU A 483 0.87 16.39 -39.75
C LEU A 483 1.70 15.31 -40.46
N HIS A 484 1.11 14.69 -41.52
CA HIS A 484 1.83 13.70 -42.31
C HIS A 484 3.08 14.28 -42.97
N ALA A 485 2.98 15.48 -43.53
CA ALA A 485 4.11 16.16 -44.15
C ALA A 485 5.23 16.45 -43.11
N ALA A 486 4.85 17.00 -41.95
CA ALA A 486 5.80 17.27 -40.87
C ALA A 486 6.49 16.00 -40.34
N MET A 487 5.72 14.88 -40.18
CA MET A 487 6.27 13.59 -39.79
C MET A 487 7.29 13.07 -40.81
N LYS A 488 6.96 13.17 -42.09
CA LYS A 488 7.83 12.70 -43.17
C LYS A 488 9.14 13.49 -43.18
N GLU A 489 9.05 14.82 -43.15
CA GLU A 489 10.22 15.70 -43.09
C GLU A 489 11.11 15.43 -41.87
N THR A 490 10.51 15.20 -40.69
CA THR A 490 11.26 14.89 -39.47
C THR A 490 12.00 13.56 -39.61
N LEU A 491 11.34 12.52 -40.17
CA LEU A 491 11.98 11.22 -40.38
C LEU A 491 13.06 11.25 -41.47
N GLU A 492 12.90 12.07 -42.51
CA GLU A 492 13.93 12.29 -43.54
C GLU A 492 15.19 12.97 -42.97
N ARG A 493 15.06 13.71 -41.87
CA ARG A 493 16.18 14.29 -41.10
C ARG A 493 16.78 13.33 -40.07
N GLU A 494 16.33 12.05 -40.05
CA GLU A 494 16.73 11.02 -39.06
C GLU A 494 16.39 11.43 -37.61
N GLU A 495 15.37 12.27 -37.43
CA GLU A 495 14.87 12.69 -36.11
C GLU A 495 13.68 11.84 -35.68
N GLN A 496 13.26 12.00 -34.42
CA GLN A 496 12.18 11.19 -33.82
C GLN A 496 10.83 11.90 -33.87
N VAL A 497 9.77 11.14 -34.08
CA VAL A 497 8.38 11.59 -34.04
C VAL A 497 7.64 10.93 -32.89
N LEU A 498 7.02 11.74 -32.00
CA LEU A 498 6.15 11.24 -30.94
C LEU A 498 4.69 11.55 -31.28
N LEU A 499 3.86 10.52 -31.39
CA LEU A 499 2.41 10.68 -31.58
C LEU A 499 1.70 10.47 -30.24
N PHE A 500 0.96 11.48 -29.80
CA PHE A 500 0.13 11.41 -28.62
C PHE A 500 -1.36 11.36 -28.99
N LEU A 501 -2.01 10.24 -28.67
CA LEU A 501 -3.44 10.05 -28.85
C LEU A 501 -4.10 9.92 -27.47
N ASN A 502 -4.93 10.89 -27.11
CA ASN A 502 -5.64 10.87 -25.82
C ASN A 502 -6.88 9.92 -25.89
N ARG A 503 -6.68 8.69 -26.40
CA ARG A 503 -7.70 7.64 -26.45
C ARG A 503 -7.08 6.27 -26.16
N ARG A 504 -7.67 5.52 -25.23
CA ARG A 504 -7.33 4.12 -24.98
C ARG A 504 -8.24 3.22 -25.82
N GLY A 505 -7.64 2.32 -26.60
CA GLY A 505 -8.34 1.35 -27.43
C GLY A 505 -8.79 1.85 -28.81
N PHE A 506 -9.30 0.91 -29.62
CA PHE A 506 -9.71 1.15 -31.00
C PHE A 506 -10.99 2.01 -31.09
N SER A 507 -11.92 1.86 -30.15
CA SER A 507 -13.15 2.65 -30.07
C SER A 507 -13.64 2.73 -28.62
N SER A 508 -14.08 3.90 -28.19
CA SER A 508 -14.68 4.09 -26.86
C SER A 508 -16.10 3.52 -26.78
N TYR A 509 -16.84 3.57 -27.89
CA TYR A 509 -18.20 3.04 -28.04
C TYR A 509 -18.42 2.59 -29.48
N PRO A 510 -19.14 1.47 -29.70
CA PRO A 510 -19.66 1.17 -31.03
C PRO A 510 -20.72 2.20 -31.37
N VAL A 511 -20.51 2.93 -32.48
CA VAL A 511 -21.45 3.92 -32.98
C VAL A 511 -22.05 3.38 -34.25
N CYS A 512 -23.37 3.42 -34.35
CA CYS A 512 -24.06 3.05 -35.60
C CYS A 512 -23.64 4.00 -36.72
N SER A 513 -23.25 3.46 -37.87
CA SER A 513 -22.88 4.26 -39.03
C SER A 513 -24.06 5.04 -39.65
N SER A 514 -25.29 4.69 -39.27
CA SER A 514 -26.53 5.24 -39.85
C SER A 514 -27.20 6.26 -38.90
N CYS A 515 -27.19 6.04 -37.57
CA CYS A 515 -27.92 6.90 -36.62
C CYS A 515 -27.06 7.51 -35.49
N GLY A 516 -25.79 7.22 -35.45
CA GLY A 516 -24.88 7.73 -34.41
C GLY A 516 -24.77 6.85 -33.18
#